data_e709f229769f0a66b0b44b69444eceb8
#
_entry.id   e709f229769f0a66b0b44b69444eceb8
#
_cell.length_a   1.000
_cell.length_b   1.000
_cell.length_c   1.000
_cell.angle_alpha   90.00
_cell.angle_beta   90.00
_cell.angle_gamma   90.00
#
_symmetry.space_group_name_H-M   'P 1'
#
loop_
_entity.id
_entity.type
_entity.pdbx_description
1 polymer ?
#
loop_
_entity_poly.entity_id
_entity_poly.type
_entity_poly.pdbx_seq_one_letter_code
_entity_poly.pdbx_strand_id
1 'polypeptide(L)'
;MKILITGTTQGIGRGIAMLFLEKGHNVIGIDRQLSSIDHPSYTHYRCDVRDKDGLPQIDGVEILINNAGTQNEDDININLKALIWVTERYAIQPEIKSVLNIGSASGHTGAEFPEYAASKGGVLAYTKNVAMRIAQYGATCNSLDPGGVITPLNDCVMNDP
;
A
#
# COMPACT_ATOMS: atom_id res chain seq x y z
N MET A 1 16.30 6.23 -5.65
CA MET A 1 15.11 5.59 -6.28
C MET A 1 13.88 6.44 -6.01
N LYS A 2 12.90 6.39 -6.91
CA LYS A 2 11.59 7.02 -6.74
C LYS A 2 10.61 5.98 -6.19
N ILE A 3 10.12 6.19 -4.98
CA ILE A 3 9.31 5.24 -4.23
C ILE A 3 7.93 5.84 -3.99
N LEU A 4 6.89 5.16 -4.42
CA LEU A 4 5.49 5.54 -4.19
C LEU A 4 4.90 4.66 -3.10
N ILE A 5 4.29 5.28 -2.09
CA ILE A 5 3.68 4.58 -0.96
C ILE A 5 2.27 5.14 -0.75
N THR A 6 1.29 4.27 -0.60
CA THR A 6 -0.07 4.68 -0.21
C THR A 6 -0.28 4.52 1.30
N GLY A 7 -1.01 5.45 1.93
CA GLY A 7 -1.28 5.41 3.37
C GLY A 7 -0.09 5.82 4.23
N THR A 8 0.51 6.98 3.97
CA THR A 8 1.78 7.42 4.58
C THR A 8 1.64 8.30 5.81
N THR A 9 0.44 8.67 6.24
CA THR A 9 0.27 9.61 7.36
C THR A 9 0.44 8.98 8.72
N GLN A 10 0.29 7.66 8.83
CA GLN A 10 0.39 6.93 10.10
C GLN A 10 0.82 5.47 9.90
N GLY A 11 1.02 4.75 10.99
CA GLY A 11 1.22 3.30 11.04
C GLY A 11 2.38 2.80 10.17
N ILE A 12 2.18 1.64 9.56
CA ILE A 12 3.19 0.93 8.76
C ILE A 12 3.68 1.79 7.59
N GLY A 13 2.78 2.41 6.84
CA GLY A 13 3.15 3.22 5.67
C GLY A 13 4.02 4.41 6.02
N ARG A 14 3.75 5.09 7.15
CA ARG A 14 4.61 6.17 7.64
C ARG A 14 5.99 5.65 8.04
N GLY A 15 6.05 4.52 8.76
CA GLY A 15 7.33 3.91 9.16
C GLY A 15 8.19 3.54 7.94
N ILE A 16 7.58 2.95 6.92
CA ILE A 16 8.27 2.61 5.66
C ILE A 16 8.76 3.88 4.95
N ALA A 17 7.92 4.91 4.85
CA ALA A 17 8.30 6.17 4.21
C ALA A 17 9.52 6.81 4.88
N MET A 18 9.52 6.89 6.21
CA MET A 18 10.64 7.42 6.99
C MET A 18 11.92 6.62 6.76
N LEU A 19 11.84 5.29 6.77
CA LEU A 19 13.00 4.42 6.53
C LEU A 19 13.63 4.66 5.15
N PHE A 20 12.84 4.83 4.11
CA PHE A 20 13.36 5.12 2.78
C PHE A 20 13.95 6.54 2.66
N LEU A 21 13.36 7.52 3.33
CA LEU A 21 13.90 8.88 3.41
C LEU A 21 15.26 8.90 4.12
N GLU A 22 15.39 8.20 5.24
CA GLU A 22 16.66 8.04 5.98
C GLU A 22 17.77 7.39 5.11
N LYS A 23 17.37 6.52 4.19
CA LYS A 23 18.28 5.89 3.21
C LYS A 23 18.58 6.78 1.99
N GLY A 24 18.11 8.01 1.95
CA GLY A 24 18.38 8.97 0.88
C GLY A 24 17.57 8.75 -0.39
N HIS A 25 16.39 8.15 -0.30
CA HIS A 25 15.51 7.96 -1.44
C HIS A 25 14.45 9.07 -1.55
N ASN A 26 13.92 9.27 -2.77
CA ASN A 26 12.78 10.16 -2.99
C ASN A 26 11.48 9.39 -2.75
N VAL A 27 10.70 9.83 -1.79
CA VAL A 27 9.45 9.17 -1.42
C VAL A 27 8.26 10.06 -1.80
N ILE A 28 7.27 9.44 -2.43
CA ILE A 28 5.99 10.05 -2.75
C ILE A 28 4.92 9.33 -1.94
N GLY A 29 4.17 10.07 -1.15
CA GLY A 29 3.04 9.56 -0.38
C GLY A 29 1.70 9.94 -1.01
N ILE A 30 0.78 8.99 -1.10
CA ILE A 30 -0.64 9.24 -1.39
C ILE A 30 -1.44 8.87 -0.14
N ASP A 31 -2.18 9.84 0.41
CA ASP A 31 -3.03 9.62 1.57
C ASP A 31 -4.22 10.59 1.56
N ARG A 32 -5.36 10.18 2.10
CA ARG A 32 -6.55 11.04 2.25
C ARG A 32 -6.38 12.13 3.30
N GLN A 33 -5.46 11.96 4.24
CA GLN A 33 -5.14 12.90 5.30
C GLN A 33 -4.03 13.88 4.88
N LEU A 34 -3.84 14.92 5.66
CA LEU A 34 -2.72 15.84 5.51
C LEU A 34 -1.40 15.15 5.88
N SER A 35 -0.29 15.59 5.26
CA SER A 35 1.02 15.04 5.56
C SER A 35 1.38 15.14 7.03
N SER A 36 1.94 14.05 7.58
CA SER A 36 2.60 14.00 8.88
C SER A 36 4.12 13.92 8.76
N ILE A 37 4.66 14.00 7.55
CA ILE A 37 6.09 13.92 7.24
C ILE A 37 6.54 15.26 6.69
N ASP A 38 7.57 15.83 7.30
CA ASP A 38 8.28 17.03 6.83
C ASP A 38 9.73 16.61 6.49
N HIS A 39 10.03 16.49 5.19
CA HIS A 39 11.35 16.08 4.70
C HIS A 39 11.55 16.56 3.26
N PRO A 40 12.73 17.11 2.89
CA PRO A 40 12.97 17.70 1.57
C PRO A 40 12.84 16.72 0.39
N SER A 41 13.04 15.42 0.63
CA SER A 41 12.87 14.35 -0.38
C SER A 41 11.51 13.65 -0.30
N TYR A 42 10.53 14.22 0.42
CA TYR A 42 9.17 13.70 0.51
C TYR A 42 8.19 14.61 -0.22
N THR A 43 7.36 14.03 -1.06
CA THR A 43 6.25 14.70 -1.72
C THR A 43 4.94 14.04 -1.30
N HIS A 44 3.98 14.84 -0.88
CA HIS A 44 2.66 14.34 -0.44
C HIS A 44 1.55 14.75 -1.41
N TYR A 45 0.76 13.77 -1.84
CA TYR A 45 -0.48 14.00 -2.54
C TYR A 45 -1.66 13.62 -1.65
N ARG A 46 -2.48 14.62 -1.31
CA ARG A 46 -3.73 14.37 -0.59
C ARG A 46 -4.79 13.86 -1.56
N CYS A 47 -4.99 12.55 -1.56
CA CYS A 47 -5.93 11.87 -2.45
C CYS A 47 -6.48 10.61 -1.80
N ASP A 48 -7.76 10.33 -1.97
CA ASP A 48 -8.35 9.04 -1.61
C ASP A 48 -8.03 8.03 -2.72
N VAL A 49 -7.44 6.90 -2.36
CA VAL A 49 -7.07 5.85 -3.33
C VAL A 49 -8.27 5.26 -4.07
N ARG A 50 -9.51 5.46 -3.56
CA ARG A 50 -10.75 5.08 -4.23
C ARG A 50 -11.12 6.00 -5.39
N ASP A 51 -10.59 7.21 -5.41
CA ASP A 51 -10.79 8.15 -6.51
C ASP A 51 -9.81 7.83 -7.65
N LYS A 52 -10.18 6.84 -8.46
CA LYS A 52 -9.35 6.34 -9.56
C LYS A 52 -8.93 7.44 -10.54
N ASP A 53 -9.84 8.36 -10.83
CA ASP A 53 -9.60 9.42 -11.82
C ASP A 53 -8.83 10.61 -11.21
N GLY A 54 -8.97 10.82 -9.90
CA GLY A 54 -8.24 11.83 -9.13
C GLY A 54 -6.83 11.41 -8.71
N LEU A 55 -6.41 10.18 -8.97
CA LEU A 55 -5.03 9.75 -8.68
C LEU A 55 -4.02 10.64 -9.44
N PRO A 56 -2.99 11.19 -8.77
CA PRO A 56 -2.04 12.12 -9.39
C PRO A 56 -1.25 11.49 -10.54
N GLN A 57 -0.77 12.33 -11.47
CA GLN A 57 0.16 11.88 -12.49
C GLN A 57 1.57 11.79 -11.89
N ILE A 58 2.12 10.57 -11.82
CA ILE A 58 3.45 10.29 -11.29
C ILE A 58 4.14 9.31 -12.22
N ASP A 59 5.19 9.76 -12.89
CA ASP A 59 5.94 8.94 -13.84
C ASP A 59 7.22 8.39 -13.20
N GLY A 60 7.74 7.29 -13.74
CA GLY A 60 9.02 6.71 -13.38
C GLY A 60 9.07 6.17 -11.93
N VAL A 61 7.99 5.58 -11.44
CA VAL A 61 7.96 4.90 -10.15
C VAL A 61 8.81 3.63 -10.24
N GLU A 62 9.84 3.53 -9.39
CA GLU A 62 10.73 2.37 -9.34
C GLU A 62 10.28 1.34 -8.30
N ILE A 63 9.70 1.80 -7.19
CA ILE A 63 9.14 0.93 -6.15
C ILE A 63 7.73 1.43 -5.81
N LEU A 64 6.76 0.52 -5.84
CA LEU A 64 5.40 0.78 -5.38
C LEU A 64 5.13 -0.01 -4.10
N ILE A 65 4.62 0.67 -3.07
CA ILE A 65 4.18 0.05 -1.83
C ILE A 65 2.70 0.37 -1.60
N ASN A 66 1.86 -0.61 -1.81
CA ASN A 66 0.44 -0.55 -1.54
C ASN A 66 0.19 -0.87 -0.07
N ASN A 67 0.02 0.18 0.73
CA ASN A 67 -0.20 0.06 2.17
C ASN A 67 -1.55 0.64 2.63
N ALA A 68 -2.12 1.60 1.90
CA ALA A 68 -3.43 2.14 2.26
C ALA A 68 -4.45 1.01 2.47
N GLY A 69 -5.11 1.05 3.61
CA GLY A 69 -6.06 0.01 3.99
C GLY A 69 -6.88 0.41 5.19
N THR A 70 -7.94 -0.36 5.43
CA THR A 70 -8.86 -0.22 6.54
C THR A 70 -9.29 -1.59 7.04
N GLN A 71 -10.02 -1.63 8.14
CA GLN A 71 -10.57 -2.83 8.73
C GLN A 71 -11.98 -2.55 9.24
N ASN A 72 -12.93 -3.40 8.83
CA ASN A 72 -14.34 -3.29 9.17
C ASN A 72 -15.01 -1.97 8.72
N GLU A 73 -14.62 -1.50 7.54
CA GLU A 73 -15.22 -0.35 6.86
C GLU A 73 -15.56 -0.74 5.41
N ASP A 74 -15.01 -0.03 4.44
CA ASP A 74 -15.17 -0.27 3.00
C ASP A 74 -14.01 -1.15 2.47
N ASP A 75 -13.80 -2.29 3.10
CA ASP A 75 -12.58 -3.11 2.97
C ASP A 75 -12.33 -3.58 1.54
N ILE A 76 -13.36 -4.03 0.84
CA ILE A 76 -13.21 -4.49 -0.55
C ILE A 76 -12.79 -3.35 -1.48
N ASN A 77 -13.37 -2.18 -1.34
CA ASN A 77 -13.05 -1.06 -2.23
C ASN A 77 -11.69 -0.44 -1.91
N ILE A 78 -11.32 -0.33 -0.62
CA ILE A 78 -10.06 0.27 -0.21
C ILE A 78 -8.90 -0.73 -0.33
N ASN A 79 -9.01 -1.89 0.33
CA ASN A 79 -7.90 -2.82 0.44
C ASN A 79 -7.59 -3.57 -0.86
N LEU A 80 -8.60 -3.78 -1.72
CA LEU A 80 -8.43 -4.59 -2.93
C LEU A 80 -8.62 -3.78 -4.22
N LYS A 81 -9.80 -3.17 -4.45
CA LYS A 81 -10.05 -2.48 -5.72
C LYS A 81 -9.13 -1.28 -5.92
N ALA A 82 -8.96 -0.43 -4.90
CA ALA A 82 -8.07 0.72 -4.99
C ALA A 82 -6.61 0.30 -5.15
N LEU A 83 -6.17 -0.75 -4.45
CA LEU A 83 -4.85 -1.34 -4.63
C LEU A 83 -4.62 -1.78 -6.08
N ILE A 84 -5.61 -2.43 -6.71
CA ILE A 84 -5.54 -2.79 -8.13
C ILE A 84 -5.38 -1.55 -9.00
N TRP A 85 -6.19 -0.51 -8.82
CA TRP A 85 -6.12 0.71 -9.64
C TRP A 85 -4.78 1.43 -9.49
N VAL A 86 -4.27 1.55 -8.28
CA VAL A 86 -2.95 2.14 -8.00
C VAL A 86 -1.85 1.33 -8.69
N THR A 87 -1.90 0.00 -8.60
CA THR A 87 -0.91 -0.87 -9.23
C THR A 87 -0.96 -0.77 -10.76
N GLU A 88 -2.16 -0.81 -11.35
CA GLU A 88 -2.32 -0.68 -12.81
C GLU A 88 -1.81 0.67 -13.31
N ARG A 89 -1.98 1.74 -12.54
CA ARG A 89 -1.56 3.09 -12.92
C ARG A 89 -0.04 3.30 -12.84
N TYR A 90 0.63 2.75 -11.80
CA TYR A 90 1.99 3.13 -11.48
C TYR A 90 3.03 2.01 -11.61
N ALA A 91 2.61 0.75 -11.64
CA ALA A 91 3.56 -0.37 -11.63
C ALA A 91 3.65 -1.16 -12.94
N ILE A 92 2.68 -1.01 -13.85
CA ILE A 92 2.73 -1.76 -15.11
C ILE A 92 3.47 -0.92 -16.16
N GLN A 93 4.79 -0.76 -15.95
CA GLN A 93 5.65 0.08 -16.78
C GLN A 93 7.14 -0.31 -16.58
N PRO A 94 8.03 -0.03 -17.57
CA PRO A 94 9.40 -0.58 -17.60
C PRO A 94 10.32 -0.13 -16.45
N GLU A 95 10.08 1.03 -15.85
CA GLU A 95 10.92 1.57 -14.77
C GLU A 95 10.69 0.88 -13.43
N ILE A 96 9.59 0.12 -13.29
CA ILE A 96 9.30 -0.59 -12.05
C ILE A 96 10.36 -1.64 -11.75
N LYS A 97 10.76 -1.74 -10.49
CA LYS A 97 11.72 -2.73 -9.98
C LYS A 97 11.09 -3.65 -8.94
N SER A 98 10.17 -3.10 -8.13
CA SER A 98 9.52 -3.87 -7.08
C SER A 98 8.15 -3.33 -6.73
N VAL A 99 7.22 -4.23 -6.48
CA VAL A 99 5.91 -3.94 -5.88
C VAL A 99 5.81 -4.71 -4.56
N LEU A 100 5.42 -4.02 -3.50
CA LEU A 100 5.10 -4.62 -2.21
C LEU A 100 3.65 -4.31 -1.86
N ASN A 101 2.85 -5.33 -1.66
CA ASN A 101 1.48 -5.22 -1.19
C ASN A 101 1.41 -5.56 0.30
N ILE A 102 0.81 -4.69 1.11
CA ILE A 102 0.58 -4.99 2.53
C ILE A 102 -0.72 -5.79 2.63
N GLY A 103 -0.54 -7.09 2.77
CA GLY A 103 -1.60 -8.06 3.02
C GLY A 103 -1.99 -8.13 4.50
N SER A 104 -2.33 -9.32 4.96
CA SER A 104 -2.61 -9.64 6.36
C SER A 104 -2.56 -11.17 6.55
N ALA A 105 -2.24 -11.61 7.76
CA ALA A 105 -2.43 -13.00 8.17
C ALA A 105 -3.88 -13.46 7.96
N SER A 106 -4.87 -12.57 8.11
CA SER A 106 -6.29 -12.84 7.88
C SER A 106 -6.60 -13.26 6.44
N GLY A 107 -5.81 -12.83 5.46
CA GLY A 107 -5.93 -13.27 4.07
C GLY A 107 -5.60 -14.76 3.87
N HIS A 108 -4.82 -15.36 4.78
CA HIS A 108 -4.51 -16.79 4.78
C HIS A 108 -5.45 -17.60 5.67
N THR A 109 -5.85 -17.06 6.80
CA THR A 109 -6.60 -17.79 7.83
C THR A 109 -8.11 -17.63 7.70
N GLY A 110 -8.58 -16.56 7.03
CA GLY A 110 -9.99 -16.19 7.00
C GLY A 110 -10.51 -15.60 8.33
N ALA A 111 -9.61 -15.32 9.29
CA ALA A 111 -9.99 -14.74 10.57
C ALA A 111 -10.41 -13.27 10.46
N GLU A 112 -11.03 -12.74 11.50
CA GLU A 112 -11.50 -11.37 11.65
C GLU A 112 -12.75 -11.05 10.79
N PHE A 113 -12.89 -9.79 10.33
CA PHE A 113 -14.07 -9.33 9.61
C PHE A 113 -14.17 -9.94 8.20
N PRO A 114 -15.37 -10.40 7.76
CA PRO A 114 -15.52 -11.14 6.50
C PRO A 114 -14.99 -10.41 5.27
N GLU A 115 -15.33 -9.13 5.09
CA GLU A 115 -14.87 -8.34 3.94
C GLU A 115 -13.39 -8.04 4.01
N TYR A 116 -12.87 -7.81 5.22
CA TYR A 116 -11.43 -7.63 5.45
C TYR A 116 -10.65 -8.87 5.03
N ALA A 117 -11.00 -10.05 5.57
CA ALA A 117 -10.36 -11.31 5.23
C ALA A 117 -10.44 -11.60 3.72
N ALA A 118 -11.62 -11.41 3.11
CA ALA A 118 -11.82 -11.58 1.68
C ALA A 118 -10.95 -10.60 0.85
N SER A 119 -10.88 -9.32 1.26
CA SER A 119 -10.05 -8.31 0.59
C SER A 119 -8.57 -8.69 0.64
N LYS A 120 -8.08 -9.12 1.80
CA LYS A 120 -6.68 -9.51 1.99
C LYS A 120 -6.33 -10.82 1.29
N GLY A 121 -7.26 -11.79 1.21
CA GLY A 121 -7.13 -12.97 0.36
C GLY A 121 -7.03 -12.61 -1.13
N GLY A 122 -7.84 -11.64 -1.57
CA GLY A 122 -7.76 -11.08 -2.92
C GLY A 122 -6.41 -10.42 -3.22
N VAL A 123 -5.82 -9.71 -2.26
CA VAL A 123 -4.47 -9.13 -2.39
C VAL A 123 -3.42 -10.20 -2.64
N LEU A 124 -3.48 -11.36 -1.96
CA LEU A 124 -2.54 -12.46 -2.18
C LEU A 124 -2.62 -13.02 -3.60
N ALA A 125 -3.84 -13.21 -4.10
CA ALA A 125 -4.05 -13.69 -5.47
C ALA A 125 -3.58 -12.65 -6.50
N TYR A 126 -3.92 -11.38 -6.31
CA TYR A 126 -3.52 -10.28 -7.19
C TYR A 126 -2.00 -10.08 -7.20
N THR A 127 -1.32 -10.21 -6.07
CA THR A 127 0.16 -10.14 -5.98
C THR A 127 0.82 -11.12 -6.95
N LYS A 128 0.34 -12.36 -7.01
CA LYS A 128 0.84 -13.39 -7.95
C LYS A 128 0.58 -13.00 -9.42
N ASN A 129 -0.60 -12.45 -9.71
CA ASN A 129 -0.92 -11.96 -11.05
C ASN A 129 0.03 -10.85 -11.49
N VAL A 130 0.25 -9.85 -10.62
CA VAL A 130 1.17 -8.73 -10.91
C VAL A 130 2.60 -9.25 -11.11
N ALA A 131 3.08 -10.16 -10.26
CA ALA A 131 4.42 -10.73 -10.37
C ALA A 131 4.67 -11.34 -11.77
N MET A 132 3.71 -12.09 -12.31
CA MET A 132 3.81 -12.65 -13.65
C MET A 132 3.88 -11.57 -14.74
N ARG A 133 3.13 -10.49 -14.58
CA ARG A 133 3.01 -9.42 -15.59
C ARG A 133 4.24 -8.51 -15.63
N ILE A 134 4.83 -8.18 -14.47
CA ILE A 134 6.00 -7.29 -14.40
C ILE A 134 7.33 -8.04 -14.53
N ALA A 135 7.32 -9.38 -14.54
CA ALA A 135 8.52 -10.18 -14.78
C ALA A 135 9.23 -9.82 -16.10
N GLN A 136 8.48 -9.41 -17.12
CA GLN A 136 9.05 -8.93 -18.38
C GLN A 136 9.95 -7.69 -18.23
N TYR A 137 9.79 -6.92 -17.16
CA TYR A 137 10.62 -5.77 -16.82
C TYR A 137 11.78 -6.12 -15.86
N GLY A 138 11.95 -7.40 -15.48
CA GLY A 138 12.90 -7.84 -14.47
C GLY A 138 12.50 -7.45 -13.04
N ALA A 139 11.23 -7.12 -12.83
CA ALA A 139 10.70 -6.65 -11.55
C ALA A 139 10.05 -7.77 -10.73
N THR A 140 9.91 -7.53 -9.43
CA THR A 140 9.27 -8.47 -8.48
C THR A 140 8.01 -7.87 -7.86
N CYS A 141 7.03 -8.72 -7.54
CA CYS A 141 5.88 -8.35 -6.72
C CYS A 141 5.72 -9.36 -5.58
N ASN A 142 5.64 -8.85 -4.37
CA ASN A 142 5.50 -9.66 -3.16
C ASN A 142 4.41 -9.08 -2.25
N SER A 143 3.88 -9.90 -1.34
CA SER A 143 3.08 -9.45 -0.22
C SER A 143 3.85 -9.57 1.10
N LEU A 144 3.60 -8.64 1.99
CA LEU A 144 3.94 -8.71 3.40
C LEU A 144 2.63 -8.84 4.17
N ASP A 145 2.48 -9.91 4.92
CA ASP A 145 1.21 -10.29 5.55
C ASP A 145 1.34 -10.26 7.08
N PRO A 146 1.31 -9.05 7.69
CA PRO A 146 1.47 -8.91 9.13
C PRO A 146 0.33 -9.59 9.90
N GLY A 147 0.66 -10.04 11.13
CA GLY A 147 -0.31 -10.25 12.18
C GLY A 147 -0.67 -8.93 12.87
N GLY A 148 -0.90 -8.98 14.18
CA GLY A 148 -1.15 -7.76 14.96
C GLY A 148 0.07 -6.84 15.02
N VAL A 149 -0.07 -5.62 14.52
CA VAL A 149 0.95 -4.57 14.60
C VAL A 149 0.39 -3.42 15.40
N ILE A 150 1.16 -2.89 16.36
CA ILE A 150 0.75 -1.76 17.19
C ILE A 150 0.70 -0.49 16.32
N THR A 151 -0.49 -0.16 15.86
CA THR A 151 -0.78 1.01 15.02
C THR A 151 -2.18 1.52 15.35
N PRO A 152 -2.51 2.77 14.99
CA PRO A 152 -3.86 3.31 15.21
C PRO A 152 -4.99 2.46 14.58
N LEU A 153 -4.70 1.68 13.55
CA LEU A 153 -5.68 0.76 12.94
C LEU A 153 -6.11 -0.37 13.89
N ASN A 154 -5.21 -0.78 14.79
CA ASN A 154 -5.44 -1.88 15.74
C ASN A 154 -5.79 -1.43 17.15
N ASP A 155 -5.97 -0.13 17.39
CA ASP A 155 -6.31 0.40 18.72
C ASP A 155 -7.60 -0.19 19.29
N CYS A 156 -8.58 -0.49 18.43
CA CYS A 156 -9.84 -1.12 18.84
C CYS A 156 -9.66 -2.58 19.32
N VAL A 157 -8.69 -3.30 18.77
CA VAL A 157 -8.40 -4.70 19.15
C VAL A 157 -7.50 -4.78 20.37
N MET A 158 -6.61 -3.79 20.55
CA MET A 158 -5.66 -3.75 21.66
C MET A 158 -6.27 -3.28 22.99
N ASN A 159 -7.39 -2.56 22.94
CA ASN A 159 -8.10 -2.04 24.11
C ASN A 159 -9.34 -2.88 24.46
N ASP A 160 -9.55 -4.03 23.83
CA ASP A 160 -10.59 -4.98 24.19
C ASP A 160 -10.14 -5.77 25.44
N PRO A 161 -10.88 -5.72 26.57
CA PRO A 161 -10.46 -6.28 27.87
C PRO A 161 -10.47 -7.80 27.90
#